data_e7cf91d65f80356d091aac682f3218ba
#
_entry.id   e7cf91d65f80356d091aac682f3218ba
#
_cell.length_a   1.000
_cell.length_b   1.000
_cell.length_c   1.000
_cell.angle_alpha   90.00
_cell.angle_beta   90.00
_cell.angle_gamma   90.00
#
_symmetry.space_group_name_H-M   'P 1'
#
loop_
_entity.id
_entity.type
_entity.pdbx_description
1 polymer ?
#
loop_
_entity_poly.entity_id
_entity_poly.type
_entity_poly.pdbx_seq_one_letter_code
_entity_poly.pdbx_strand_id
1 'polypeptide(L)'
;MSRISNSELHSRSYEYKKRSHYQWLHDYVYGNTYDRVFILFGLRRTGKTTLIRQILAEMSDTDLEKAAFIQITAKNTLADVNKDLKYLHSEGYKYMFIDEVTLMPDFIEGASVLSDIYAAMGMKIVLSGADSLGFLFSEDSQLYDRYYQVHTTHIAYREFEEILGIKGIDEYIRYGGTMSLSGVHYNEDSPFASKKNADEYVDSAIARNIQHSLKGYQYENHFRNLRELYEKNELTNAINRVVEDINHAFLLRVLTDEFKSHDFGRSATNLRSAGNDVLDDVDRNTLTERLKAMMEIRNTPELTVALSEVHLREIVQYLIKLDIIHKIAERSDQSSAVTYRLGIAQPGLRYAQADALAESLLRDNVFGELPLSERNAVLARIRNEIKGRMMEDIVLLETQLANLKKEVFTYHFDIGEFDMVVFDPKAASCAIYEIKHSTEVAEAQYRHLIDEEKCKATEWRFGPITGKYVIYRGESCEVNGIHYLNVEDYLKDLA
;
A
#
# COMPACT_ATOMS: atom_id res chain seq x y z
N MET A 1 19.36 -22.88 -18.78
CA MET A 1 18.61 -22.44 -17.58
C MET A 1 18.32 -23.63 -16.69
N SER A 2 18.31 -23.45 -15.37
CA SER A 2 17.89 -24.53 -14.48
C SER A 2 16.37 -24.66 -14.53
N ARG A 3 15.89 -25.70 -15.19
CA ARG A 3 14.51 -26.14 -15.07
C ARG A 3 14.36 -26.69 -13.66
N ILE A 4 13.48 -26.12 -12.87
CA ILE A 4 13.17 -26.66 -11.53
C ILE A 4 12.34 -27.93 -11.74
N SER A 5 12.74 -29.03 -11.13
CA SER A 5 12.02 -30.31 -11.24
C SER A 5 10.65 -30.23 -10.56
N ASN A 6 9.68 -31.01 -11.05
CA ASN A 6 8.35 -31.06 -10.46
C ASN A 6 8.38 -31.42 -8.95
N SER A 7 9.34 -32.23 -8.51
CA SER A 7 9.52 -32.58 -7.10
C SER A 7 9.98 -31.42 -6.22
N GLU A 8 10.73 -30.47 -6.79
CA GLU A 8 11.15 -29.24 -6.07
C GLU A 8 10.02 -28.21 -6.00
N LEU A 9 9.08 -28.23 -6.96
CA LEU A 9 7.92 -27.34 -6.99
C LEU A 9 6.84 -27.75 -5.98
N HIS A 10 6.74 -29.03 -5.63
CA HIS A 10 5.79 -29.55 -4.64
C HIS A 10 6.11 -29.21 -3.17
N SER A 11 7.17 -28.44 -2.90
CA SER A 11 7.51 -28.05 -1.55
C SER A 11 6.54 -26.99 -0.99
N ARG A 12 5.71 -27.36 -0.01
CA ARG A 12 4.96 -26.53 0.97
C ARG A 12 4.09 -25.35 0.49
N SER A 13 4.22 -24.83 -0.75
CA SER A 13 3.49 -23.64 -1.19
C SER A 13 1.99 -23.86 -1.41
N TYR A 14 1.55 -25.09 -1.59
CA TYR A 14 0.14 -25.46 -1.75
C TYR A 14 -0.64 -25.45 -0.43
N GLU A 15 0.04 -25.50 0.72
CA GLU A 15 -0.58 -25.51 2.04
C GLU A 15 -1.11 -24.11 2.46
N TYR A 16 -0.65 -23.06 1.78
CA TYR A 16 -1.08 -21.69 2.08
C TYR A 16 -2.42 -21.38 1.41
N LYS A 17 -3.25 -20.62 2.11
CA LYS A 17 -4.46 -20.06 1.51
C LYS A 17 -4.10 -19.18 0.30
N LYS A 18 -4.99 -19.16 -0.68
CA LYS A 18 -4.78 -18.45 -1.94
C LYS A 18 -5.15 -16.98 -1.81
N ARG A 19 -4.36 -16.11 -2.42
CA ARG A 19 -4.74 -14.72 -2.63
C ARG A 19 -5.89 -14.60 -3.63
N SER A 20 -6.66 -13.52 -3.57
CA SER A 20 -7.75 -13.21 -4.52
C SER A 20 -7.29 -13.27 -5.99
N HIS A 21 -6.06 -12.86 -6.27
CA HIS A 21 -5.41 -12.91 -7.58
C HIS A 21 -5.25 -14.32 -8.16
N TYR A 22 -5.36 -15.37 -7.33
CA TYR A 22 -5.25 -16.76 -7.80
C TYR A 22 -6.31 -17.11 -8.83
N GLN A 23 -7.56 -16.64 -8.65
CA GLN A 23 -8.64 -16.94 -9.57
C GLN A 23 -8.35 -16.40 -10.97
N TRP A 24 -7.82 -15.18 -11.08
CA TRP A 24 -7.47 -14.61 -12.38
C TRP A 24 -6.34 -15.38 -13.09
N LEU A 25 -5.34 -15.83 -12.33
CA LEU A 25 -4.29 -16.71 -12.87
C LEU A 25 -4.85 -18.04 -13.33
N HIS A 26 -5.73 -18.67 -12.53
CA HIS A 26 -6.40 -19.91 -12.86
C HIS A 26 -7.24 -19.77 -14.15
N ASP A 27 -8.06 -18.73 -14.25
CA ASP A 27 -8.92 -18.47 -15.40
C ASP A 27 -8.10 -18.23 -16.67
N TYR A 28 -6.94 -17.60 -16.57
CA TYR A 28 -6.03 -17.47 -17.69
C TYR A 28 -5.42 -18.83 -18.11
N VAL A 29 -4.90 -19.61 -17.16
CA VAL A 29 -4.21 -20.87 -17.45
C VAL A 29 -5.14 -21.88 -18.09
N TYR A 30 -6.36 -22.01 -17.58
CA TYR A 30 -7.33 -23.01 -18.07
C TYR A 30 -8.37 -22.44 -19.05
N GLY A 31 -8.42 -21.13 -19.21
CA GLY A 31 -9.34 -20.47 -20.14
C GLY A 31 -8.94 -20.56 -21.61
N ASN A 32 -9.83 -20.11 -22.49
CA ASN A 32 -9.66 -20.15 -23.95
C ASN A 32 -8.96 -18.92 -24.53
N THR A 33 -8.24 -18.16 -23.71
CA THR A 33 -7.49 -16.99 -24.19
C THR A 33 -6.18 -17.43 -24.82
N TYR A 34 -5.94 -17.03 -26.04
CA TYR A 34 -4.72 -17.21 -26.81
C TYR A 34 -4.20 -15.82 -27.19
N ASP A 35 -2.95 -15.72 -27.67
CA ASP A 35 -2.29 -14.50 -28.12
C ASP A 35 -1.94 -13.44 -27.04
N ARG A 36 -2.17 -13.75 -25.77
CA ARG A 36 -1.85 -12.89 -24.65
C ARG A 36 -1.00 -13.58 -23.61
N VAL A 37 -0.13 -12.84 -22.96
CA VAL A 37 0.62 -13.29 -21.78
C VAL A 37 -0.06 -12.84 -20.50
N PHE A 38 0.17 -13.54 -19.40
CA PHE A 38 -0.31 -13.13 -18.08
C PHE A 38 0.86 -12.62 -17.25
N ILE A 39 0.74 -11.43 -16.67
CA ILE A 39 1.80 -10.76 -15.93
C ILE A 39 1.40 -10.61 -14.47
N LEU A 40 2.20 -11.21 -13.58
CA LEU A 40 2.16 -11.01 -12.13
C LEU A 40 3.31 -10.09 -11.71
N PHE A 41 3.02 -8.88 -11.27
CA PHE A 41 4.06 -7.98 -10.85
C PHE A 41 3.74 -7.28 -9.52
N GLY A 42 4.77 -6.73 -8.89
CA GLY A 42 4.66 -6.04 -7.61
C GLY A 42 5.87 -6.29 -6.74
N LEU A 43 5.94 -5.66 -5.59
CA LEU A 43 7.07 -5.73 -4.69
C LEU A 43 7.42 -7.15 -4.23
N ARG A 44 8.61 -7.32 -3.72
CA ARG A 44 9.03 -8.58 -3.08
C ARG A 44 8.14 -8.89 -1.87
N ARG A 45 7.98 -10.19 -1.58
CA ARG A 45 7.18 -10.72 -0.46
C ARG A 45 5.67 -10.45 -0.56
N THR A 46 5.15 -10.26 -1.77
CA THR A 46 3.70 -10.12 -2.04
C THR A 46 3.05 -11.39 -2.58
N GLY A 47 3.75 -12.52 -2.61
CA GLY A 47 3.20 -13.83 -2.92
C GLY A 47 3.18 -14.25 -4.38
N LYS A 48 3.82 -13.52 -5.33
CA LYS A 48 3.85 -13.86 -6.77
C LYS A 48 4.29 -15.30 -7.07
N THR A 49 5.49 -15.65 -6.61
CA THR A 49 6.04 -17.01 -6.81
C THR A 49 5.19 -18.07 -6.12
N THR A 50 4.55 -17.73 -4.98
CA THR A 50 3.63 -18.63 -4.28
C THR A 50 2.40 -18.92 -5.13
N LEU A 51 1.78 -17.91 -5.76
CA LEU A 51 0.65 -18.08 -6.67
C LEU A 51 0.99 -19.02 -7.85
N ILE A 52 2.18 -18.83 -8.46
CA ILE A 52 2.65 -19.72 -9.53
C ILE A 52 2.83 -21.17 -9.02
N ARG A 53 3.40 -21.35 -7.85
CA ARG A 53 3.58 -22.68 -7.27
C ARG A 53 2.26 -23.35 -6.89
N GLN A 54 1.28 -22.57 -6.44
CA GLN A 54 -0.05 -23.09 -6.14
C GLN A 54 -0.76 -23.58 -7.39
N ILE A 55 -0.72 -22.84 -8.50
CA ILE A 55 -1.32 -23.30 -9.76
C ILE A 55 -0.63 -24.56 -10.30
N LEU A 56 0.69 -24.64 -10.22
CA LEU A 56 1.45 -25.83 -10.63
C LEU A 56 1.11 -27.05 -9.76
N ALA A 57 0.92 -26.87 -8.45
CA ALA A 57 0.57 -27.95 -7.54
C ALA A 57 -0.85 -28.51 -7.75
N GLU A 58 -1.75 -27.74 -8.37
CA GLU A 58 -3.13 -28.13 -8.66
C GLU A 58 -3.32 -28.65 -10.11
N MET A 59 -2.29 -28.56 -10.93
CA MET A 59 -2.36 -29.12 -12.28
C MET A 59 -2.56 -30.66 -12.26
N SER A 60 -3.35 -31.15 -13.19
CA SER A 60 -3.41 -32.60 -13.45
C SER A 60 -2.02 -33.11 -13.85
N ASP A 61 -1.74 -34.38 -13.61
CA ASP A 61 -0.46 -35.00 -14.01
C ASP A 61 -0.16 -34.78 -15.51
N THR A 62 -1.18 -34.87 -16.36
CA THR A 62 -1.07 -34.65 -17.80
C THR A 62 -0.76 -33.22 -18.21
N ASP A 63 -1.25 -32.23 -17.46
CA ASP A 63 -0.94 -30.81 -17.69
C ASP A 63 0.42 -30.44 -17.09
N LEU A 64 0.75 -31.02 -15.94
CA LEU A 64 2.03 -30.80 -15.27
C LEU A 64 3.21 -31.32 -16.10
N GLU A 65 3.04 -32.47 -16.80
CA GLU A 65 4.03 -32.98 -17.76
C GLU A 65 4.29 -32.00 -18.93
N LYS A 66 3.30 -31.14 -19.24
CA LYS A 66 3.39 -30.10 -20.28
C LYS A 66 3.68 -28.72 -19.73
N ALA A 67 4.01 -28.58 -18.44
CA ALA A 67 4.33 -27.34 -17.79
C ALA A 67 5.83 -27.20 -17.53
N ALA A 68 6.35 -25.97 -17.65
CA ALA A 68 7.72 -25.65 -17.28
C ALA A 68 7.77 -24.38 -16.43
N PHE A 69 8.58 -24.44 -15.37
CA PHE A 69 8.93 -23.27 -14.55
C PHE A 69 10.38 -22.87 -14.82
N ILE A 70 10.59 -21.61 -15.19
CA ILE A 70 11.89 -21.04 -15.52
C ILE A 70 12.18 -19.90 -14.57
N GLN A 71 13.24 -20.02 -13.76
CA GLN A 71 13.71 -18.97 -12.90
C GLN A 71 14.77 -18.13 -13.64
N ILE A 72 14.50 -16.85 -13.80
CA ILE A 72 15.44 -15.90 -14.43
C ILE A 72 16.44 -15.37 -13.39
N THR A 73 17.64 -15.12 -13.86
CA THR A 73 18.71 -14.45 -13.12
C THR A 73 19.26 -13.29 -13.96
N ALA A 74 19.97 -12.35 -13.32
CA ALA A 74 20.58 -11.21 -14.01
C ALA A 74 21.62 -11.56 -15.09
N LYS A 75 21.98 -12.85 -15.24
CA LYS A 75 22.90 -13.35 -16.28
C LYS A 75 22.17 -13.82 -17.54
N ASN A 76 20.85 -13.95 -17.47
CA ASN A 76 20.04 -14.44 -18.58
C ASN A 76 19.66 -13.29 -19.51
N THR A 77 19.48 -13.63 -20.79
CA THR A 77 19.00 -12.74 -21.83
C THR A 77 17.69 -13.25 -22.42
N LEU A 78 16.95 -12.40 -23.11
CA LEU A 78 15.74 -12.82 -23.83
C LEU A 78 16.05 -13.86 -24.92
N ALA A 79 17.25 -13.80 -25.52
CA ALA A 79 17.71 -14.80 -26.48
C ALA A 79 17.81 -16.20 -25.85
N ASP A 80 18.25 -16.29 -24.59
CA ASP A 80 18.29 -17.57 -23.86
C ASP A 80 16.87 -18.09 -23.61
N VAL A 81 15.94 -17.22 -23.18
CA VAL A 81 14.53 -17.58 -22.99
C VAL A 81 13.91 -18.05 -24.30
N ASN A 82 14.13 -17.32 -25.39
CA ASN A 82 13.63 -17.67 -26.71
C ASN A 82 14.13 -19.05 -27.19
N LYS A 83 15.40 -19.36 -26.94
CA LYS A 83 15.97 -20.68 -27.26
C LYS A 83 15.28 -21.81 -26.46
N ASP A 84 15.09 -21.58 -25.17
CA ASP A 84 14.43 -22.56 -24.29
C ASP A 84 12.97 -22.73 -24.66
N LEU A 85 12.23 -21.66 -24.97
CA LEU A 85 10.83 -21.72 -25.39
C LEU A 85 10.65 -22.46 -26.74
N LYS A 86 11.55 -22.24 -27.70
CA LYS A 86 11.56 -22.99 -28.97
C LYS A 86 11.69 -24.51 -28.73
N TYR A 87 12.65 -24.89 -27.89
CA TYR A 87 12.85 -26.27 -27.52
C TYR A 87 11.62 -26.84 -26.81
N LEU A 88 11.12 -26.18 -25.76
CA LEU A 88 9.96 -26.64 -25.00
C LEU A 88 8.70 -26.77 -25.89
N HIS A 89 8.48 -25.80 -26.77
CA HIS A 89 7.37 -25.89 -27.74
C HIS A 89 7.49 -27.10 -28.65
N SER A 90 8.70 -27.41 -29.19
CA SER A 90 8.93 -28.59 -30.02
C SER A 90 8.72 -29.92 -29.30
N GLU A 91 8.91 -29.92 -27.95
CA GLU A 91 8.65 -31.08 -27.07
C GLU A 91 7.18 -31.15 -26.60
N GLY A 92 6.31 -30.23 -27.07
CA GLY A 92 4.87 -30.24 -26.77
C GLY A 92 4.47 -29.62 -25.44
N TYR A 93 5.33 -28.85 -24.84
CA TYR A 93 5.00 -28.07 -23.64
C TYR A 93 3.97 -26.98 -23.96
N LYS A 94 3.01 -26.81 -23.05
CA LYS A 94 1.88 -25.88 -23.22
C LYS A 94 1.88 -24.73 -22.21
N TYR A 95 2.33 -24.96 -20.99
CA TYR A 95 2.25 -24.00 -19.89
C TYR A 95 3.64 -23.56 -19.47
N MET A 96 3.93 -22.26 -19.62
CA MET A 96 5.22 -21.65 -19.30
C MET A 96 5.08 -20.66 -18.16
N PHE A 97 5.79 -20.89 -17.08
CA PHE A 97 5.86 -19.96 -15.94
C PHE A 97 7.30 -19.44 -15.85
N ILE A 98 7.48 -18.14 -16.07
CA ILE A 98 8.79 -17.50 -16.13
C ILE A 98 8.86 -16.45 -15.02
N ASP A 99 9.64 -16.74 -13.98
CA ASP A 99 9.72 -15.91 -12.79
C ASP A 99 10.92 -14.96 -12.84
N GLU A 100 10.76 -13.74 -12.31
CA GLU A 100 11.74 -12.67 -12.26
C GLU A 100 12.22 -12.20 -13.65
N VAL A 101 11.33 -12.17 -14.67
CA VAL A 101 11.69 -11.82 -16.05
C VAL A 101 12.30 -10.44 -16.19
N THR A 102 11.95 -9.50 -15.32
CA THR A 102 12.48 -8.15 -15.31
C THR A 102 13.96 -8.04 -14.90
N LEU A 103 14.57 -9.16 -14.48
CA LEU A 103 16.01 -9.22 -14.28
C LEU A 103 16.82 -9.26 -15.60
N MET A 104 16.17 -9.57 -16.73
CA MET A 104 16.82 -9.57 -18.04
C MET A 104 16.98 -8.12 -18.53
N PRO A 105 18.19 -7.72 -18.93
CA PRO A 105 18.44 -6.34 -19.38
C PRO A 105 17.71 -5.99 -20.69
N ASP A 106 17.40 -6.98 -21.54
CA ASP A 106 16.76 -6.84 -22.84
C ASP A 106 15.25 -7.17 -22.82
N PHE A 107 14.63 -7.33 -21.63
CA PHE A 107 13.24 -7.74 -21.50
C PHE A 107 12.26 -6.72 -22.12
N ILE A 108 12.46 -5.43 -21.89
CA ILE A 108 11.53 -4.40 -22.36
C ILE A 108 11.49 -4.36 -23.90
N GLU A 109 12.65 -4.41 -24.54
CA GLU A 109 12.77 -4.26 -26.00
C GLU A 109 12.23 -5.47 -26.77
N GLY A 110 12.17 -6.64 -26.14
CA GLY A 110 11.82 -7.87 -26.82
C GLY A 110 10.66 -8.65 -26.23
N ALA A 111 9.93 -8.08 -25.25
CA ALA A 111 8.82 -8.77 -24.58
C ALA A 111 7.70 -9.23 -25.53
N SER A 112 7.49 -8.52 -26.66
CA SER A 112 6.51 -8.87 -27.71
C SER A 112 6.73 -10.25 -28.31
N VAL A 113 7.95 -10.76 -28.35
CA VAL A 113 8.25 -12.13 -28.83
C VAL A 113 7.46 -13.19 -28.06
N LEU A 114 7.22 -12.97 -26.77
CA LEU A 114 6.49 -13.90 -25.90
C LEU A 114 5.01 -13.99 -26.28
N SER A 115 4.39 -12.84 -26.62
CA SER A 115 2.99 -12.80 -27.06
C SER A 115 2.83 -13.17 -28.54
N ASP A 116 3.60 -12.54 -29.41
CA ASP A 116 3.42 -12.62 -30.87
C ASP A 116 3.80 -13.98 -31.47
N ILE A 117 4.72 -14.67 -30.84
CA ILE A 117 5.16 -15.99 -31.29
C ILE A 117 4.54 -17.08 -30.42
N TYR A 118 4.89 -17.13 -29.16
CA TYR A 118 4.58 -18.29 -28.34
C TYR A 118 3.14 -18.33 -27.83
N ALA A 119 2.58 -17.21 -27.35
CA ALA A 119 1.18 -17.19 -26.95
C ALA A 119 0.26 -17.35 -28.17
N ALA A 120 0.60 -16.75 -29.31
CA ALA A 120 -0.13 -16.92 -30.57
C ALA A 120 -0.08 -18.38 -31.10
N MET A 121 0.95 -19.14 -30.77
CA MET A 121 1.05 -20.60 -31.05
C MET A 121 0.27 -21.45 -30.04
N GLY A 122 -0.45 -20.85 -29.11
CA GLY A 122 -1.30 -21.54 -28.12
C GLY A 122 -0.62 -21.91 -26.82
N MET A 123 0.60 -21.40 -26.54
CA MET A 123 1.24 -21.56 -25.25
C MET A 123 0.64 -20.60 -24.22
N LYS A 124 0.39 -21.08 -23.02
CA LYS A 124 0.03 -20.24 -21.87
C LYS A 124 1.30 -19.74 -21.20
N ILE A 125 1.52 -18.43 -21.22
CA ILE A 125 2.75 -17.81 -20.71
C ILE A 125 2.41 -16.90 -19.53
N VAL A 126 2.92 -17.27 -18.36
CA VAL A 126 2.83 -16.48 -17.13
C VAL A 126 4.19 -15.91 -16.82
N LEU A 127 4.26 -14.59 -16.76
CA LEU A 127 5.45 -13.83 -16.42
C LEU A 127 5.32 -13.27 -15.00
N SER A 128 6.39 -13.30 -14.22
CA SER A 128 6.41 -12.58 -12.95
C SER A 128 7.70 -11.80 -12.75
N GLY A 129 7.62 -10.76 -11.96
CA GLY A 129 8.76 -9.93 -11.61
C GLY A 129 8.46 -8.92 -10.52
N ALA A 130 9.51 -8.53 -9.80
CA ALA A 130 9.41 -7.54 -8.74
C ALA A 130 9.51 -6.09 -9.27
N ASP A 131 10.08 -5.90 -10.44
CA ASP A 131 10.27 -4.60 -11.07
C ASP A 131 9.03 -4.20 -11.88
N SER A 132 8.17 -3.38 -11.27
CA SER A 132 6.97 -2.87 -11.92
C SER A 132 7.27 -1.99 -13.12
N LEU A 133 8.38 -1.26 -13.13
CA LEU A 133 8.75 -0.41 -14.26
C LEU A 133 9.07 -1.21 -15.51
N GLY A 134 9.79 -2.32 -15.37
CA GLY A 134 10.10 -3.19 -16.49
C GLY A 134 8.84 -3.62 -17.24
N PHE A 135 7.76 -3.94 -16.52
CA PHE A 135 6.49 -4.28 -17.13
C PHE A 135 5.76 -3.06 -17.70
N LEU A 136 5.69 -1.94 -16.96
CA LEU A 136 5.02 -0.73 -17.43
C LEU A 136 5.63 -0.19 -18.73
N PHE A 137 6.95 -0.24 -18.87
CA PHE A 137 7.60 0.22 -20.11
C PHE A 137 7.48 -0.78 -21.25
N SER A 138 7.47 -2.09 -20.97
CA SER A 138 7.18 -3.09 -22.00
C SER A 138 5.72 -3.01 -22.47
N GLU A 139 4.80 -2.59 -21.59
CA GLU A 139 3.40 -2.32 -21.88
C GLU A 139 3.24 -1.22 -22.93
N ASP A 140 3.85 -0.05 -22.69
CA ASP A 140 3.73 1.10 -23.57
C ASP A 140 4.34 0.87 -24.96
N SER A 141 5.38 0.01 -25.06
CA SER A 141 6.17 -0.13 -26.29
C SER A 141 5.94 -1.44 -27.03
N GLN A 142 5.85 -2.57 -26.33
CA GLN A 142 5.97 -3.90 -26.95
C GLN A 142 4.75 -4.81 -26.70
N LEU A 143 4.09 -4.70 -25.56
CA LEU A 143 3.00 -5.59 -25.14
C LEU A 143 1.60 -4.96 -25.25
N TYR A 144 1.45 -3.80 -25.87
CA TYR A 144 0.17 -3.11 -25.99
C TYR A 144 -0.96 -4.06 -26.43
N ASP A 145 -2.03 -4.16 -25.62
CA ASP A 145 -3.21 -5.04 -25.79
C ASP A 145 -2.92 -6.56 -25.91
N ARG A 146 -1.71 -7.01 -25.48
CA ARG A 146 -1.27 -8.42 -25.61
C ARG A 146 -0.99 -9.10 -24.29
N TYR A 147 -1.54 -8.58 -23.20
CA TYR A 147 -1.31 -9.10 -21.85
C TYR A 147 -2.53 -8.94 -20.96
N TYR A 148 -2.57 -9.75 -19.92
CA TYR A 148 -3.36 -9.55 -18.71
C TYR A 148 -2.42 -9.22 -17.58
N GLN A 149 -2.71 -8.16 -16.84
CA GLN A 149 -1.83 -7.67 -15.81
C GLN A 149 -2.49 -7.75 -14.44
N VAL A 150 -1.76 -8.29 -13.48
CA VAL A 150 -2.19 -8.38 -12.09
C VAL A 150 -1.10 -7.80 -11.19
N HIS A 151 -1.46 -6.76 -10.47
CA HIS A 151 -0.59 -6.07 -9.54
C HIS A 151 -0.77 -6.64 -8.13
N THR A 152 0.33 -7.07 -7.49
CA THR A 152 0.28 -7.80 -6.21
C THR A 152 0.78 -7.01 -5.01
N THR A 153 1.17 -5.75 -5.17
CA THR A 153 1.81 -4.95 -4.11
C THR A 153 0.87 -4.68 -2.94
N HIS A 154 -0.37 -4.28 -3.24
CA HIS A 154 -1.37 -4.07 -2.18
C HIS A 154 -1.85 -5.42 -1.65
N ILE A 155 -1.88 -5.55 -0.32
CA ILE A 155 -2.42 -6.71 0.40
C ILE A 155 -3.52 -6.19 1.29
N ALA A 156 -4.77 -6.45 0.91
CA ALA A 156 -5.94 -6.01 1.65
C ALA A 156 -6.03 -6.65 3.03
N TYR A 157 -6.73 -5.99 3.97
CA TYR A 157 -6.96 -6.51 5.32
C TYR A 157 -7.53 -7.94 5.30
N ARG A 158 -8.52 -8.20 4.46
CA ARG A 158 -9.11 -9.53 4.30
C ARG A 158 -8.08 -10.60 3.93
N GLU A 159 -7.22 -10.31 2.95
CA GLU A 159 -6.16 -11.25 2.53
C GLU A 159 -5.13 -11.47 3.65
N PHE A 160 -4.75 -10.41 4.35
CA PHE A 160 -3.82 -10.49 5.48
C PHE A 160 -4.37 -11.41 6.58
N GLU A 161 -5.63 -11.22 6.98
CA GLU A 161 -6.27 -12.06 7.98
C GLU A 161 -6.46 -13.50 7.50
N GLU A 162 -7.01 -13.70 6.30
CA GLU A 162 -7.31 -15.02 5.77
C GLU A 162 -6.07 -15.87 5.54
N ILE A 163 -5.00 -15.29 4.99
CA ILE A 163 -3.81 -16.03 4.57
C ILE A 163 -2.85 -16.23 5.73
N LEU A 164 -2.57 -15.19 6.51
CA LEU A 164 -1.61 -15.27 7.62
C LEU A 164 -2.24 -15.74 8.93
N GLY A 165 -3.58 -15.72 9.02
CA GLY A 165 -4.29 -16.09 10.25
C GLY A 165 -4.19 -15.04 11.36
N ILE A 166 -3.74 -13.83 11.03
CA ILE A 166 -3.53 -12.73 11.97
C ILE A 166 -4.76 -11.85 11.97
N LYS A 167 -5.42 -11.73 13.12
CA LYS A 167 -6.68 -11.02 13.26
C LYS A 167 -6.48 -9.65 13.91
N GLY A 168 -7.34 -8.73 13.52
CA GLY A 168 -7.46 -7.43 14.11
C GLY A 168 -6.83 -6.31 13.28
N ILE A 169 -7.55 -5.19 13.20
CA ILE A 169 -7.11 -4.02 12.46
C ILE A 169 -5.79 -3.45 13.02
N ASP A 170 -5.58 -3.52 14.33
CA ASP A 170 -4.35 -3.05 14.97
C ASP A 170 -3.12 -3.87 14.55
N GLU A 171 -3.27 -5.18 14.36
CA GLU A 171 -2.21 -6.05 13.88
C GLU A 171 -1.93 -5.80 12.39
N TYR A 172 -2.97 -5.55 11.61
CA TYR A 172 -2.80 -5.16 10.21
C TYR A 172 -2.11 -3.80 10.06
N ILE A 173 -2.47 -2.80 10.87
CA ILE A 173 -1.79 -1.50 10.93
C ILE A 173 -0.31 -1.71 11.23
N ARG A 174 0.02 -2.60 12.15
CA ARG A 174 1.39 -2.81 12.65
C ARG A 174 2.26 -3.65 11.71
N TYR A 175 1.70 -4.63 11.03
CA TYR A 175 2.48 -5.64 10.28
C TYR A 175 2.03 -5.84 8.83
N GLY A 176 0.94 -5.22 8.39
CA GLY A 176 0.39 -5.38 7.05
C GLY A 176 1.30 -4.84 5.96
N GLY A 177 1.13 -5.35 4.74
CA GLY A 177 1.83 -4.91 3.54
C GLY A 177 2.82 -5.94 2.97
N THR A 178 3.10 -7.04 3.66
CA THR A 178 3.85 -8.18 3.11
C THR A 178 3.23 -9.51 3.53
N MET A 179 3.39 -10.54 2.69
CA MET A 179 3.07 -11.92 3.01
C MET A 179 4.28 -12.62 3.63
N SER A 180 4.79 -12.08 4.74
CA SER A 180 5.89 -12.71 5.46
C SER A 180 5.36 -13.90 6.26
N LEU A 181 5.78 -15.09 5.88
CA LEU A 181 5.40 -16.36 6.50
C LEU A 181 6.46 -16.86 7.46
N SER A 182 7.20 -15.97 8.10
CA SER A 182 8.26 -16.36 9.05
C SER A 182 7.69 -16.94 10.35
N GLY A 183 6.88 -17.97 10.21
CA GLY A 183 6.55 -18.94 11.26
C GLY A 183 5.96 -18.36 12.56
N VAL A 184 6.33 -18.98 13.69
CA VAL A 184 5.84 -18.66 15.04
C VAL A 184 6.26 -17.25 15.51
N HIS A 185 7.27 -16.67 14.90
CA HIS A 185 7.88 -15.38 15.28
C HIS A 185 7.63 -14.29 14.24
N TYR A 186 6.45 -14.26 13.61
CA TYR A 186 6.14 -13.24 12.57
C TYR A 186 6.34 -11.81 13.09
N ASN A 187 6.12 -11.57 14.37
CA ASN A 187 6.30 -10.26 15.00
C ASN A 187 7.76 -9.81 15.06
N GLU A 188 8.70 -10.76 15.16
CA GLU A 188 10.14 -10.49 15.23
C GLU A 188 10.77 -10.46 13.83
N ASP A 189 10.32 -11.37 12.96
CA ASP A 189 10.86 -11.57 11.62
C ASP A 189 10.10 -10.78 10.54
N SER A 190 9.01 -10.10 10.90
CA SER A 190 8.26 -9.24 9.97
C SER A 190 9.15 -8.11 9.46
N PRO A 191 9.12 -7.79 8.15
CA PRO A 191 9.84 -6.64 7.59
C PRO A 191 9.52 -5.32 8.30
N PHE A 192 8.36 -5.24 8.94
CA PHE A 192 7.88 -4.01 9.59
C PHE A 192 7.86 -4.09 11.12
N ALA A 193 8.51 -5.07 11.72
CA ALA A 193 8.57 -5.19 13.19
C ALA A 193 9.29 -4.01 13.87
N SER A 194 10.18 -3.31 13.16
CA SER A 194 10.91 -2.15 13.65
C SER A 194 11.25 -1.17 12.51
N LYS A 195 11.62 0.08 12.86
CA LYS A 195 12.12 1.05 11.87
C LYS A 195 13.30 0.48 11.07
N LYS A 196 14.24 -0.17 11.73
CA LYS A 196 15.40 -0.80 11.06
C LYS A 196 14.94 -1.80 9.99
N ASN A 197 13.99 -2.66 10.31
CA ASN A 197 13.46 -3.64 9.37
C ASN A 197 12.69 -2.95 8.22
N ALA A 198 11.97 -1.88 8.52
CA ALA A 198 11.28 -1.08 7.51
C ALA A 198 12.27 -0.41 6.54
N ASP A 199 13.34 0.19 7.07
CA ASP A 199 14.39 0.82 6.25
C ASP A 199 15.14 -0.22 5.39
N GLU A 200 15.46 -1.39 5.95
CA GLU A 200 16.04 -2.51 5.19
C GLU A 200 15.11 -3.02 4.08
N TYR A 201 13.79 -2.99 4.30
CA TYR A 201 12.81 -3.33 3.27
C TYR A 201 12.77 -2.28 2.17
N VAL A 202 12.78 -0.98 2.51
CA VAL A 202 12.87 0.11 1.53
C VAL A 202 14.12 -0.05 0.67
N ASP A 203 15.28 -0.31 1.27
CA ASP A 203 16.52 -0.54 0.53
C ASP A 203 16.43 -1.77 -0.38
N SER A 204 16.03 -2.92 0.18
CA SER A 204 16.09 -4.20 -0.53
C SER A 204 14.97 -4.42 -1.55
N ALA A 205 13.79 -3.86 -1.33
CA ALA A 205 12.61 -4.11 -2.15
C ALA A 205 12.26 -2.93 -3.07
N ILE A 206 12.51 -1.71 -2.63
CA ILE A 206 12.13 -0.50 -3.38
C ILE A 206 13.34 0.07 -4.11
N ALA A 207 14.36 0.51 -3.36
CA ALA A 207 15.52 1.17 -3.94
C ALA A 207 16.30 0.26 -4.91
N ARG A 208 16.47 -1.01 -4.58
CA ARG A 208 17.13 -1.97 -5.49
C ARG A 208 16.34 -2.26 -6.75
N ASN A 209 15.01 -2.23 -6.70
CA ASN A 209 14.19 -2.33 -7.91
C ASN A 209 14.46 -1.14 -8.82
N ILE A 210 14.44 0.08 -8.27
CA ILE A 210 14.75 1.27 -9.06
C ILE A 210 16.17 1.22 -9.64
N GLN A 211 17.16 0.85 -8.82
CA GLN A 211 18.55 0.71 -9.27
C GLN A 211 18.68 -0.30 -10.40
N HIS A 212 17.96 -1.42 -10.30
CA HIS A 212 17.96 -2.45 -11.33
C HIS A 212 17.35 -1.92 -12.63
N SER A 213 16.18 -1.29 -12.55
CA SER A 213 15.50 -0.68 -13.70
C SER A 213 16.39 0.37 -14.38
N LEU A 214 16.99 1.28 -13.62
CA LEU A 214 17.85 2.33 -14.18
C LEU A 214 19.14 1.79 -14.79
N LYS A 215 19.65 0.66 -14.33
CA LYS A 215 20.84 0.00 -14.88
C LYS A 215 20.54 -0.78 -16.16
N GLY A 216 19.39 -1.46 -16.21
CA GLY A 216 19.01 -2.34 -17.32
C GLY A 216 18.42 -1.60 -18.51
N TYR A 217 17.84 -0.43 -18.29
CA TYR A 217 16.97 0.22 -19.27
C TYR A 217 17.47 1.63 -19.62
N GLN A 218 17.66 1.89 -20.89
CA GLN A 218 17.99 3.23 -21.41
C GLN A 218 16.69 4.00 -21.63
N TYR A 219 16.12 4.56 -20.57
CA TYR A 219 14.88 5.37 -20.68
C TYR A 219 15.20 6.75 -21.26
N GLU A 220 14.87 6.98 -22.49
CA GLU A 220 15.16 8.22 -23.17
C GLU A 220 14.47 9.45 -22.54
N ASN A 221 13.32 9.30 -21.85
CA ASN A 221 12.58 10.46 -21.33
C ASN A 221 11.91 10.28 -19.95
N HIS A 222 11.97 9.10 -19.33
CA HIS A 222 11.35 8.87 -18.02
C HIS A 222 12.39 8.74 -16.92
N PHE A 223 12.16 9.39 -15.78
CA PHE A 223 13.02 9.33 -14.60
C PHE A 223 14.51 9.67 -14.84
N ARG A 224 14.76 10.58 -15.78
CA ARG A 224 16.14 11.00 -16.15
C ARG A 224 16.94 11.51 -14.95
N ASN A 225 16.27 12.22 -14.03
CA ASN A 225 16.94 12.80 -12.87
C ASN A 225 17.25 11.74 -11.82
N LEU A 226 16.49 10.64 -11.73
CA LEU A 226 16.81 9.51 -10.84
C LEU A 226 18.11 8.82 -11.24
N ARG A 227 18.49 8.87 -12.52
CA ARG A 227 19.76 8.34 -12.99
C ARG A 227 20.95 9.08 -12.38
N GLU A 228 20.87 10.40 -12.25
CA GLU A 228 21.92 11.19 -11.58
C GLU A 228 22.11 10.75 -10.13
N LEU A 229 21.02 10.56 -9.38
CA LEU A 229 21.06 10.05 -8.01
C LEU A 229 21.63 8.63 -7.95
N TYR A 230 21.27 7.78 -8.91
CA TYR A 230 21.79 6.42 -9.00
C TYR A 230 23.32 6.41 -9.25
N GLU A 231 23.80 7.18 -10.22
CA GLU A 231 25.23 7.27 -10.58
C GLU A 231 26.08 7.79 -9.40
N LYS A 232 25.50 8.60 -8.52
CA LYS A 232 26.15 9.12 -7.31
C LYS A 232 25.93 8.25 -6.08
N ASN A 233 25.25 7.10 -6.18
CA ASN A 233 24.86 6.20 -5.08
C ASN A 233 23.96 6.85 -4.01
N GLU A 234 23.22 7.90 -4.36
CA GLU A 234 22.33 8.64 -3.45
C GLU A 234 20.85 8.28 -3.60
N LEU A 235 20.50 7.42 -4.55
CA LEU A 235 19.11 7.12 -4.86
C LEU A 235 18.35 6.49 -3.67
N THR A 236 18.97 5.56 -2.97
CA THR A 236 18.35 4.91 -1.79
C THR A 236 18.06 5.93 -0.69
N ASN A 237 19.02 6.80 -0.41
CA ASN A 237 18.87 7.85 0.60
C ASN A 237 17.78 8.86 0.19
N ALA A 238 17.72 9.22 -1.09
CA ALA A 238 16.69 10.11 -1.61
C ALA A 238 15.28 9.51 -1.51
N ILE A 239 15.12 8.21 -1.78
CA ILE A 239 13.84 7.50 -1.63
C ILE A 239 13.42 7.43 -0.16
N ASN A 240 14.34 7.03 0.72
CA ASN A 240 14.08 6.99 2.16
C ASN A 240 13.62 8.36 2.66
N ARG A 241 14.29 9.43 2.23
CA ARG A 241 13.91 10.79 2.58
C ARG A 241 12.50 11.14 2.12
N VAL A 242 12.10 10.82 0.90
CA VAL A 242 10.73 11.06 0.41
C VAL A 242 9.70 10.30 1.22
N VAL A 243 9.97 9.03 1.55
CA VAL A 243 9.08 8.22 2.37
C VAL A 243 9.00 8.77 3.80
N GLU A 244 10.13 9.21 4.36
CA GLU A 244 10.18 9.87 5.66
C GLU A 244 9.42 11.20 5.65
N ASP A 245 9.58 12.05 4.65
CA ASP A 245 8.87 13.33 4.52
C ASP A 245 7.35 13.14 4.48
N ILE A 246 6.86 12.09 3.79
CA ILE A 246 5.43 11.72 3.80
C ILE A 246 4.98 11.32 5.21
N ASN A 247 5.77 10.55 5.93
CA ASN A 247 5.47 10.15 7.31
C ASN A 247 5.59 11.31 8.30
N HIS A 248 6.53 12.24 8.08
CA HIS A 248 6.66 13.47 8.86
C HIS A 248 5.42 14.35 8.70
N ALA A 249 4.98 14.60 7.47
CA ALA A 249 3.75 15.35 7.21
C ALA A 249 2.52 14.68 7.84
N PHE A 250 2.46 13.35 7.80
CA PHE A 250 1.43 12.58 8.47
C PHE A 250 1.46 12.77 9.99
N LEU A 251 2.61 12.60 10.64
CA LEU A 251 2.73 12.74 12.10
C LEU A 251 2.46 14.17 12.56
N LEU A 252 2.93 15.17 11.81
CA LEU A 252 2.61 16.57 12.10
C LEU A 252 1.10 16.82 12.10
N ARG A 253 0.38 16.24 11.13
CA ARG A 253 -1.08 16.36 11.08
C ARG A 253 -1.72 15.69 12.29
N VAL A 254 -1.32 14.45 12.61
CA VAL A 254 -1.78 13.73 13.80
C VAL A 254 -1.64 14.58 15.06
N LEU A 255 -0.46 15.16 15.28
CA LEU A 255 -0.18 15.96 16.46
C LEU A 255 -0.93 17.31 16.45
N THR A 256 -1.02 17.97 15.29
CA THR A 256 -1.73 19.24 15.15
C THR A 256 -3.22 19.08 15.40
N ASP A 257 -3.84 18.02 14.88
CA ASP A 257 -5.27 17.77 15.03
C ASP A 257 -5.60 17.34 16.46
N GLU A 258 -4.76 16.52 17.09
CA GLU A 258 -4.91 16.13 18.48
C GLU A 258 -4.88 17.37 19.42
N PHE A 259 -3.93 18.26 19.20
CA PHE A 259 -3.84 19.48 20.00
C PHE A 259 -5.00 20.47 19.75
N LYS A 260 -5.54 20.55 18.52
CA LYS A 260 -6.72 21.35 18.22
C LYS A 260 -7.98 20.80 18.85
N SER A 261 -8.17 19.48 18.84
CA SER A 261 -9.35 18.83 19.42
C SER A 261 -9.46 19.06 20.92
N HIS A 262 -8.34 19.28 21.62
CA HIS A 262 -8.31 19.65 23.04
C HIS A 262 -8.87 21.03 23.35
N ASP A 263 -8.67 22.02 22.47
CA ASP A 263 -9.22 23.37 22.67
C ASP A 263 -10.75 23.40 22.53
N PHE A 264 -11.31 22.54 21.68
CA PHE A 264 -12.76 22.41 21.52
C PHE A 264 -13.40 21.37 22.46
N GLY A 265 -12.61 20.48 23.07
CA GLY A 265 -13.06 19.35 23.87
C GLY A 265 -13.42 19.65 25.32
N ARG A 266 -13.54 20.93 25.74
CA ARG A 266 -14.11 21.25 27.06
C ARG A 266 -15.54 20.82 27.26
N SER A 267 -16.19 20.23 26.25
CA SER A 267 -17.55 19.73 26.28
C SER A 267 -17.71 18.22 26.40
N ALA A 268 -16.66 17.42 26.23
CA ALA A 268 -16.72 15.97 26.41
C ALA A 268 -16.38 15.60 27.87
N THR A 269 -17.30 15.88 28.75
CA THR A 269 -17.15 15.88 30.22
C THR A 269 -17.15 14.50 30.88
N ASN A 270 -17.14 13.38 30.19
CA ASN A 270 -17.45 12.07 30.79
C ASN A 270 -16.29 11.06 30.84
N LEU A 271 -15.08 11.41 30.47
CA LEU A 271 -13.89 10.54 30.67
C LEU A 271 -12.83 11.18 31.55
N ARG A 272 -13.19 12.18 32.34
CA ARG A 272 -12.31 12.79 33.32
C ARG A 272 -12.45 12.12 34.67
N SER A 273 -11.59 11.19 34.99
CA SER A 273 -11.09 11.08 36.35
C SER A 273 -10.24 12.33 36.62
N ALA A 274 -10.57 13.06 37.69
CA ALA A 274 -9.99 14.31 38.08
C ALA A 274 -8.44 14.26 38.09
N GLY A 275 -7.81 14.93 37.17
CA GLY A 275 -6.37 15.16 37.08
C GLY A 275 -6.10 16.08 35.89
N ASN A 276 -5.25 17.11 36.06
CA ASN A 276 -4.78 17.95 34.98
C ASN A 276 -4.19 17.04 33.90
N ASP A 277 -4.61 17.23 32.63
CA ASP A 277 -4.03 16.49 31.51
C ASP A 277 -2.59 17.00 31.32
N VAL A 278 -1.62 16.09 31.34
CA VAL A 278 -0.19 16.38 31.20
C VAL A 278 0.12 17.19 29.93
N LEU A 279 -0.73 17.07 28.91
CA LEU A 279 -0.60 17.84 27.66
C LEU A 279 -1.08 19.28 27.77
N ASP A 280 -1.84 19.66 28.82
CA ASP A 280 -2.28 21.03 29.02
C ASP A 280 -1.11 21.97 29.43
N ASP A 281 -0.01 21.40 29.96
CA ASP A 281 1.19 22.13 30.38
C ASP A 281 2.25 22.26 29.26
N VAL A 282 2.06 21.61 28.11
CA VAL A 282 3.00 21.68 26.98
C VAL A 282 2.62 22.81 26.04
N ASP A 283 3.51 23.79 25.87
CA ASP A 283 3.33 24.84 24.86
C ASP A 283 3.34 24.25 23.44
N ARG A 284 2.17 24.21 22.82
CA ARG A 284 1.87 23.61 21.53
C ARG A 284 2.65 24.21 20.39
N ASN A 285 2.82 25.54 20.40
CA ASN A 285 3.57 26.23 19.36
C ASN A 285 5.04 25.83 19.43
N THR A 286 5.60 25.78 20.64
CA THR A 286 6.97 25.31 20.87
C THR A 286 7.15 23.86 20.49
N LEU A 287 6.16 22.98 20.77
CA LEU A 287 6.21 21.58 20.37
C LEU A 287 6.18 21.42 18.84
N THR A 288 5.29 22.12 18.15
CA THR A 288 5.18 22.09 16.69
C THR A 288 6.44 22.60 16.01
N GLU A 289 7.01 23.71 16.49
CA GLU A 289 8.27 24.27 15.95
C GLU A 289 9.46 23.36 16.24
N ARG A 290 9.53 22.71 17.39
CA ARG A 290 10.59 21.74 17.69
C ARG A 290 10.44 20.45 16.89
N LEU A 291 9.21 19.97 16.65
CA LEU A 291 8.95 18.85 15.76
C LEU A 291 9.43 19.16 14.35
N LYS A 292 9.11 20.33 13.82
CA LYS A 292 9.64 20.79 12.53
C LYS A 292 11.16 20.84 12.54
N ALA A 293 11.75 21.44 13.57
CA ALA A 293 13.21 21.53 13.69
C ALA A 293 13.88 20.15 13.81
N MET A 294 13.30 19.20 14.55
CA MET A 294 13.83 17.82 14.63
C MET A 294 13.74 17.10 13.29
N MET A 295 12.66 17.32 12.55
CA MET A 295 12.51 16.78 11.19
C MET A 295 13.49 17.45 10.22
N GLU A 296 13.70 18.78 10.33
CA GLU A 296 14.68 19.50 9.53
C GLU A 296 16.12 19.10 9.86
N ILE A 297 16.47 18.89 11.12
CA ILE A 297 17.81 18.43 11.55
C ILE A 297 18.10 17.02 11.02
N ARG A 298 17.14 16.12 11.04
CA ARG A 298 17.28 14.77 10.44
C ARG A 298 17.32 14.82 8.91
N ASN A 299 16.74 15.83 8.30
CA ASN A 299 16.77 16.11 6.88
C ASN A 299 18.01 16.89 6.45
N THR A 300 18.88 17.33 7.37
CA THR A 300 20.12 18.01 7.03
C THR A 300 21.13 17.04 6.44
N PRO A 301 21.94 17.42 5.47
CA PRO A 301 22.35 16.58 4.37
C PRO A 301 23.44 15.58 4.73
N GLU A 302 23.06 14.31 4.81
CA GLU A 302 23.98 13.21 4.49
C GLU A 302 24.06 13.00 2.96
N LEU A 303 23.29 13.76 2.18
CA LEU A 303 23.28 13.67 0.72
C LEU A 303 24.34 14.59 0.13
N THR A 304 25.21 14.03 -0.69
CA THR A 304 26.18 14.80 -1.49
C THR A 304 25.53 15.58 -2.63
N VAL A 305 24.27 15.23 -2.95
CA VAL A 305 23.43 15.86 -3.98
C VAL A 305 22.25 16.55 -3.33
N ALA A 306 22.07 17.83 -3.62
CA ALA A 306 20.86 18.55 -3.23
C ALA A 306 19.66 17.98 -4.00
N LEU A 307 18.63 17.51 -3.28
CA LEU A 307 17.38 17.06 -3.91
C LEU A 307 16.62 18.27 -4.45
N SER A 308 16.42 18.28 -5.77
CA SER A 308 15.57 19.27 -6.42
C SER A 308 14.11 18.83 -6.39
N GLU A 309 13.17 19.78 -6.60
CA GLU A 309 11.74 19.46 -6.75
C GLU A 309 11.47 18.43 -7.86
N VAL A 310 12.30 18.40 -8.88
CA VAL A 310 12.17 17.44 -9.99
C VAL A 310 12.52 16.03 -9.51
N HIS A 311 13.60 15.87 -8.73
CA HIS A 311 13.94 14.58 -8.12
C HIS A 311 12.80 14.06 -7.24
N LEU A 312 12.26 14.91 -6.36
CA LEU A 312 11.16 14.56 -5.47
C LEU A 312 9.91 14.13 -6.26
N ARG A 313 9.57 14.87 -7.30
CA ARG A 313 8.43 14.55 -8.18
C ARG A 313 8.61 13.21 -8.89
N GLU A 314 9.77 12.94 -9.45
CA GLU A 314 10.06 11.67 -10.12
C GLU A 314 10.03 10.48 -9.14
N ILE A 315 10.58 10.63 -7.92
CA ILE A 315 10.52 9.61 -6.88
C ILE A 315 9.07 9.34 -6.50
N VAL A 316 8.28 10.38 -6.21
CA VAL A 316 6.85 10.22 -5.86
C VAL A 316 6.07 9.53 -6.98
N GLN A 317 6.27 9.95 -8.23
CA GLN A 317 5.62 9.30 -9.39
C GLN A 317 6.00 7.83 -9.51
N TYR A 318 7.26 7.52 -9.27
CA TYR A 318 7.74 6.15 -9.27
C TYR A 318 7.09 5.31 -8.15
N LEU A 319 7.06 5.83 -6.92
CA LEU A 319 6.45 5.15 -5.78
C LEU A 319 4.93 4.94 -5.97
N ILE A 320 4.25 5.85 -6.66
CA ILE A 320 2.85 5.67 -7.06
C ILE A 320 2.71 4.52 -8.08
N LYS A 321 3.59 4.44 -9.06
CA LYS A 321 3.59 3.34 -10.05
C LYS A 321 3.92 1.97 -9.44
N LEU A 322 4.61 1.95 -8.32
CA LEU A 322 4.84 0.74 -7.50
C LEU A 322 3.70 0.41 -6.54
N ASP A 323 2.61 1.20 -6.50
CA ASP A 323 1.53 1.13 -5.50
C ASP A 323 2.00 1.19 -4.04
N ILE A 324 3.15 1.81 -3.78
CA ILE A 324 3.63 2.08 -2.42
C ILE A 324 2.95 3.31 -1.86
N ILE A 325 2.78 4.32 -2.72
CA ILE A 325 2.09 5.56 -2.40
C ILE A 325 0.78 5.61 -3.20
N HIS A 326 -0.29 5.97 -2.53
CA HIS A 326 -1.59 6.24 -3.14
C HIS A 326 -2.01 7.69 -2.91
N LYS A 327 -2.89 8.17 -3.79
CA LYS A 327 -3.49 9.48 -3.67
C LYS A 327 -4.85 9.35 -3.02
N ILE A 328 -5.03 10.02 -1.90
CA ILE A 328 -6.33 10.17 -1.25
C ILE A 328 -6.94 11.47 -1.72
N ALA A 329 -8.09 11.41 -2.37
CA ALA A 329 -8.79 12.59 -2.85
C ALA A 329 -9.39 13.36 -1.68
N GLU A 330 -9.25 14.67 -1.71
CA GLU A 330 -9.85 15.61 -0.75
C GLU A 330 -10.64 16.65 -1.52
N ARG A 331 -11.85 16.92 -1.05
CA ARG A 331 -12.75 17.95 -1.58
C ARG A 331 -13.20 18.87 -0.47
N SER A 332 -13.63 20.06 -0.80
CA SER A 332 -14.13 21.06 0.15
C SER A 332 -15.44 21.67 -0.35
N ASP A 333 -16.29 22.09 0.57
CA ASP A 333 -17.48 22.89 0.27
C ASP A 333 -17.15 24.28 -0.27
N GLN A 334 -15.95 24.80 0.03
CA GLN A 334 -15.46 26.10 -0.40
C GLN A 334 -14.93 26.12 -1.85
N SER A 335 -14.58 24.95 -2.40
CA SER A 335 -13.94 24.85 -3.72
C SER A 335 -14.45 23.66 -4.52
N SER A 336 -14.51 23.83 -5.84
CA SER A 336 -14.76 22.72 -6.77
C SER A 336 -13.50 21.94 -7.11
N ALA A 337 -12.32 22.42 -6.71
CA ALA A 337 -11.05 21.76 -6.96
C ALA A 337 -10.92 20.48 -6.11
N VAL A 338 -10.36 19.44 -6.72
CA VAL A 338 -9.97 18.21 -6.01
C VAL A 338 -8.49 18.33 -5.68
N THR A 339 -8.17 18.22 -4.41
CA THR A 339 -6.79 18.12 -3.92
C THR A 339 -6.48 16.67 -3.58
N TYR A 340 -5.20 16.36 -3.41
CA TYR A 340 -4.78 15.00 -3.08
C TYR A 340 -3.72 15.05 -1.99
N ARG A 341 -3.90 14.23 -0.97
CA ARG A 341 -2.84 13.89 -0.04
C ARG A 341 -2.22 12.54 -0.39
N LEU A 342 -0.97 12.35 0.00
CA LEU A 342 -0.25 11.11 -0.24
C LEU A 342 -0.34 10.20 0.99
N GLY A 343 -0.67 8.94 0.77
CA GLY A 343 -0.65 7.89 1.78
C GLY A 343 0.28 6.76 1.38
N ILE A 344 0.85 6.07 2.36
CA ILE A 344 1.64 4.85 2.14
C ILE A 344 0.69 3.66 2.19
N ALA A 345 0.65 2.87 1.11
CA ALA A 345 -0.25 1.74 0.96
C ALA A 345 0.13 0.51 1.79
N GLN A 346 1.33 0.49 2.37
CA GLN A 346 1.80 -0.59 3.24
C GLN A 346 1.73 -0.17 4.70
N PRO A 347 0.71 -0.61 5.45
CA PRO A 347 0.46 -0.11 6.81
C PRO A 347 1.64 -0.32 7.74
N GLY A 348 2.23 -1.52 7.78
CA GLY A 348 3.34 -1.83 8.67
C GLY A 348 4.59 -1.00 8.41
N LEU A 349 4.91 -0.70 7.14
CA LEU A 349 6.01 0.20 6.78
C LEU A 349 5.77 1.59 7.38
N ARG A 350 4.58 2.12 7.18
CA ARG A 350 4.20 3.45 7.68
C ARG A 350 4.19 3.50 9.20
N TYR A 351 3.59 2.50 9.85
CA TYR A 351 3.53 2.44 11.31
C TYR A 351 4.92 2.38 11.96
N ALA A 352 5.81 1.50 11.47
CA ALA A 352 7.14 1.36 12.02
C ALA A 352 7.96 2.65 11.97
N GLN A 353 7.83 3.42 10.89
CA GLN A 353 8.51 4.72 10.76
C GLN A 353 7.85 5.80 11.63
N ALA A 354 6.52 5.87 11.67
CA ALA A 354 5.79 6.83 12.50
C ALA A 354 6.01 6.57 13.99
N ASP A 355 6.01 5.31 14.42
CA ASP A 355 6.25 4.92 15.80
C ASP A 355 7.67 5.27 16.26
N ALA A 356 8.68 4.97 15.44
CA ALA A 356 10.08 5.32 15.73
C ALA A 356 10.27 6.85 15.83
N LEU A 357 9.54 7.61 15.01
CA LEU A 357 9.56 9.07 15.09
C LEU A 357 8.90 9.56 16.40
N ALA A 358 7.73 9.01 16.74
CA ALA A 358 7.06 9.31 18.02
C ALA A 358 7.95 8.99 19.23
N GLU A 359 8.65 7.84 19.24
CA GLU A 359 9.62 7.51 20.29
C GLU A 359 10.78 8.50 20.35
N SER A 360 11.25 9.00 19.23
CA SER A 360 12.34 9.98 19.21
C SER A 360 11.92 11.35 19.73
N LEU A 361 10.64 11.73 19.57
CA LEU A 361 10.11 12.94 20.14
C LEU A 361 10.17 12.94 21.66
N LEU A 362 9.87 11.81 22.30
CA LEU A 362 9.92 11.71 23.76
C LEU A 362 11.33 11.82 24.34
N ARG A 363 12.37 11.69 23.51
CA ARG A 363 13.76 11.93 23.93
C ARG A 363 14.16 13.39 23.85
N ASP A 364 13.29 14.23 23.25
CA ASP A 364 13.52 15.69 23.20
C ASP A 364 13.37 16.31 24.59
N ASN A 365 14.11 17.41 24.82
CA ASN A 365 14.11 18.14 26.08
C ASN A 365 12.74 18.70 26.47
N VAL A 366 11.80 18.90 25.50
CA VAL A 366 10.41 19.32 25.79
C VAL A 366 9.71 18.35 26.73
N PHE A 367 9.96 17.05 26.54
CA PHE A 367 9.40 16.00 27.38
C PHE A 367 10.40 15.57 28.48
N GLY A 368 11.62 16.13 28.47
CA GLY A 368 12.71 15.73 29.37
C GLY A 368 12.40 16.00 30.84
N GLU A 369 11.57 16.98 31.15
CA GLU A 369 11.17 17.35 32.49
C GLU A 369 10.01 16.51 33.05
N LEU A 370 9.29 15.78 32.17
CA LEU A 370 8.17 14.94 32.58
C LEU A 370 8.64 13.64 33.23
N PRO A 371 7.96 13.15 34.28
CA PRO A 371 8.16 11.81 34.83
C PRO A 371 8.00 10.72 33.74
N LEU A 372 8.70 9.59 33.89
CA LEU A 372 8.67 8.49 32.92
C LEU A 372 7.25 7.96 32.66
N SER A 373 6.41 7.90 33.71
CA SER A 373 5.03 7.46 33.59
C SER A 373 4.19 8.39 32.68
N GLU A 374 4.42 9.69 32.78
CA GLU A 374 3.72 10.70 31.98
C GLU A 374 4.20 10.68 30.53
N ARG A 375 5.52 10.54 30.31
CA ARG A 375 6.06 10.35 28.95
C ARG A 375 5.46 9.12 28.27
N ASN A 376 5.35 8.00 28.98
CA ASN A 376 4.73 6.80 28.45
C ASN A 376 3.24 6.99 28.14
N ALA A 377 2.51 7.74 28.95
CA ALA A 377 1.12 8.08 28.69
C ALA A 377 0.96 8.94 27.43
N VAL A 378 1.82 9.96 27.25
CA VAL A 378 1.87 10.77 26.02
C VAL A 378 2.18 9.92 24.79
N LEU A 379 3.17 9.02 24.89
CA LEU A 379 3.50 8.12 23.78
C LEU A 379 2.33 7.19 23.42
N ALA A 380 1.70 6.59 24.42
CA ALA A 380 0.55 5.72 24.21
C ALA A 380 -0.60 6.46 23.49
N ARG A 381 -0.82 7.70 23.83
CA ARG A 381 -1.81 8.56 23.21
C ARG A 381 -1.44 8.90 21.75
N ILE A 382 -0.21 9.32 21.49
CA ILE A 382 0.28 9.58 20.12
C ILE A 382 0.14 8.31 19.26
N ARG A 383 0.51 7.16 19.80
CA ARG A 383 0.36 5.86 19.11
C ARG A 383 -1.11 5.55 18.78
N ASN A 384 -2.02 5.85 19.68
CA ASN A 384 -3.45 5.64 19.43
C ASN A 384 -3.98 6.55 18.32
N GLU A 385 -3.56 7.82 18.29
CA GLU A 385 -3.92 8.75 17.22
C GLU A 385 -3.28 8.35 15.87
N ILE A 386 -2.03 7.90 15.86
CA ILE A 386 -1.39 7.33 14.67
C ILE A 386 -2.25 6.19 14.11
N LYS A 387 -2.67 5.25 14.97
CA LYS A 387 -3.54 4.13 14.56
C LYS A 387 -4.89 4.60 14.04
N GLY A 388 -5.47 5.61 14.67
CA GLY A 388 -6.74 6.20 14.24
C GLY A 388 -6.66 6.73 12.80
N ARG A 389 -5.69 7.59 12.55
CA ARG A 389 -5.48 8.16 11.20
C ARG A 389 -5.04 7.12 10.17
N MET A 390 -4.29 6.10 10.59
CA MET A 390 -3.96 4.99 9.69
C MET A 390 -5.18 4.14 9.34
N MET A 391 -6.08 3.91 10.30
CA MET A 391 -7.34 3.21 10.05
C MET A 391 -8.21 3.97 9.04
N GLU A 392 -8.31 5.30 9.17
CA GLU A 392 -9.00 6.15 8.18
C GLU A 392 -8.41 5.96 6.77
N ASP A 393 -7.08 6.05 6.64
CA ASP A 393 -6.40 5.90 5.35
C ASP A 393 -6.56 4.50 4.74
N ILE A 394 -6.55 3.45 5.58
CA ILE A 394 -6.79 2.06 5.16
C ILE A 394 -8.22 1.89 4.63
N VAL A 395 -9.21 2.37 5.40
CA VAL A 395 -10.62 2.28 5.00
C VAL A 395 -10.86 3.03 3.69
N LEU A 396 -10.33 4.24 3.55
CA LEU A 396 -10.43 5.03 2.31
C LEU A 396 -9.82 4.29 1.12
N LEU A 397 -8.59 3.79 1.27
CA LEU A 397 -7.89 3.09 0.21
C LEU A 397 -8.63 1.82 -0.23
N GLU A 398 -8.99 0.95 0.71
CA GLU A 398 -9.66 -0.31 0.39
C GLU A 398 -11.06 -0.08 -0.19
N THR A 399 -11.78 0.92 0.32
CA THR A 399 -13.08 1.32 -0.25
C THR A 399 -12.93 1.83 -1.69
N GLN A 400 -11.89 2.63 -1.96
CA GLN A 400 -11.61 3.12 -3.32
C GLN A 400 -11.27 1.98 -4.28
N LEU A 401 -10.43 1.03 -3.85
CA LEU A 401 -10.02 -0.12 -4.67
C LEU A 401 -11.21 -1.07 -4.96
N ALA A 402 -12.09 -1.27 -4.01
CA ALA A 402 -13.31 -2.08 -4.17
C ALA A 402 -14.38 -1.39 -5.03
N ASN A 403 -14.35 -0.07 -5.16
CA ASN A 403 -15.38 0.73 -5.82
C ASN A 403 -14.84 1.55 -7.00
N LEU A 404 -14.20 0.92 -7.98
CA LEU A 404 -13.56 1.60 -9.13
C LEU A 404 -14.48 2.49 -9.97
N LYS A 405 -15.81 2.32 -9.86
CA LYS A 405 -16.82 3.11 -10.58
C LYS A 405 -17.40 4.25 -9.76
N LYS A 406 -17.05 4.34 -8.50
CA LYS A 406 -17.47 5.37 -7.56
C LYS A 406 -16.28 6.27 -7.21
N GLU A 407 -16.57 7.45 -6.71
CA GLU A 407 -15.57 8.36 -6.20
C GLU A 407 -15.54 8.27 -4.67
N VAL A 408 -14.36 8.06 -4.11
CA VAL A 408 -14.13 7.99 -2.66
C VAL A 408 -13.18 9.11 -2.26
N PHE A 409 -13.59 9.96 -1.33
CA PHE A 409 -12.82 11.13 -0.91
C PHE A 409 -13.17 11.58 0.50
N THR A 410 -12.28 12.35 1.14
CA THR A 410 -12.55 13.09 2.37
C THR A 410 -13.22 14.43 2.00
N TYR A 411 -14.24 14.85 2.75
CA TYR A 411 -14.98 16.08 2.44
C TYR A 411 -14.91 17.09 3.58
N HIS A 412 -14.21 18.21 3.34
CA HIS A 412 -13.92 19.26 4.30
C HIS A 412 -14.96 20.38 4.27
N PHE A 413 -15.32 20.87 5.45
CA PHE A 413 -16.11 22.07 5.68
C PHE A 413 -15.27 23.12 6.41
N ASP A 414 -15.78 24.33 6.60
CA ASP A 414 -15.11 25.35 7.41
C ASP A 414 -14.78 24.83 8.82
N ILE A 415 -15.68 24.04 9.40
CA ILE A 415 -15.49 23.40 10.70
C ILE A 415 -15.81 21.90 10.57
N GLY A 416 -14.76 21.06 10.63
CA GLY A 416 -14.86 19.62 10.56
C GLY A 416 -14.98 19.07 9.16
N GLU A 417 -15.13 17.76 9.07
CA GLU A 417 -15.12 17.00 7.82
C GLU A 417 -16.04 15.79 7.92
N PHE A 418 -16.37 15.18 6.78
CA PHE A 418 -16.71 13.77 6.71
C PHE A 418 -15.45 13.01 6.38
N ASP A 419 -15.08 12.05 7.22
CA ASP A 419 -13.85 11.27 7.04
C ASP A 419 -13.84 10.56 5.69
N MET A 420 -15.01 10.11 5.20
CA MET A 420 -15.15 9.52 3.88
C MET A 420 -16.53 9.82 3.27
N VAL A 421 -16.55 10.15 1.99
CA VAL A 421 -17.75 10.21 1.14
C VAL A 421 -17.56 9.22 -0.01
N VAL A 422 -18.56 8.38 -0.24
CA VAL A 422 -18.64 7.48 -1.39
C VAL A 422 -19.73 8.00 -2.32
N PHE A 423 -19.34 8.60 -3.44
CA PHE A 423 -20.24 9.16 -4.45
C PHE A 423 -20.39 8.21 -5.63
N ASP A 424 -21.61 7.90 -5.98
CA ASP A 424 -21.96 7.13 -7.19
C ASP A 424 -22.42 8.09 -8.29
N PRO A 425 -21.59 8.40 -9.28
CA PRO A 425 -21.96 9.32 -10.36
C PRO A 425 -23.12 8.81 -11.22
N LYS A 426 -23.31 7.48 -11.31
CA LYS A 426 -24.41 6.90 -12.11
C LYS A 426 -25.74 7.03 -11.42
N ALA A 427 -25.76 6.77 -10.10
CA ALA A 427 -26.96 6.90 -9.28
C ALA A 427 -27.23 8.35 -8.86
N ALA A 428 -26.24 9.26 -9.08
CA ALA A 428 -26.27 10.65 -8.60
C ALA A 428 -26.62 10.72 -7.11
N SER A 429 -25.99 9.89 -6.29
CA SER A 429 -26.24 9.78 -4.85
C SER A 429 -24.94 9.49 -4.10
N CYS A 430 -24.93 9.77 -2.80
CA CYS A 430 -23.75 9.53 -1.97
C CYS A 430 -24.08 8.86 -0.64
N ALA A 431 -23.05 8.28 -0.01
CA ALA A 431 -23.07 7.85 1.38
C ALA A 431 -21.94 8.56 2.12
N ILE A 432 -22.19 8.89 3.42
CA ILE A 432 -21.26 9.65 4.24
C ILE A 432 -20.83 8.84 5.46
N TYR A 433 -19.56 8.96 5.82
CA TYR A 433 -18.93 8.11 6.84
C TYR A 433 -18.06 8.93 7.78
N GLU A 434 -18.09 8.54 9.07
CA GLU A 434 -17.06 8.84 10.05
C GLU A 434 -16.27 7.57 10.37
N ILE A 435 -14.98 7.69 10.65
CA ILE A 435 -14.10 6.55 10.94
C ILE A 435 -13.42 6.80 12.29
N LYS A 436 -13.64 5.94 13.26
CA LYS A 436 -13.20 6.15 14.64
C LYS A 436 -12.51 4.94 15.23
N HIS A 437 -11.25 5.10 15.63
CA HIS A 437 -10.45 4.07 16.30
C HIS A 437 -10.88 3.93 17.77
N SER A 438 -12.16 3.59 17.97
CA SER A 438 -12.81 3.41 19.26
C SER A 438 -13.64 2.14 19.25
N THR A 439 -13.83 1.52 20.41
CA THR A 439 -14.75 0.38 20.63
C THR A 439 -16.09 0.80 21.20
N GLU A 440 -16.21 2.05 21.66
CA GLU A 440 -17.41 2.57 22.29
C GLU A 440 -18.19 3.47 21.34
N VAL A 441 -19.52 3.47 21.49
CA VAL A 441 -20.43 4.36 20.80
C VAL A 441 -20.55 5.67 21.57
N ALA A 442 -20.33 6.80 20.91
CA ALA A 442 -20.47 8.12 21.51
C ALA A 442 -21.08 9.13 20.53
N GLU A 443 -21.95 10.01 21.03
CA GLU A 443 -22.63 11.02 20.20
C GLU A 443 -21.64 11.94 19.45
N ALA A 444 -20.52 12.24 20.07
CA ALA A 444 -19.48 13.06 19.45
C ALA A 444 -18.93 12.47 18.14
N GLN A 445 -19.03 11.15 17.93
CA GLN A 445 -18.52 10.44 16.75
C GLN A 445 -19.35 10.69 15.50
N TYR A 446 -20.64 10.95 15.63
CA TYR A 446 -21.53 11.14 14.49
C TYR A 446 -22.17 12.54 14.39
N ARG A 447 -21.71 13.47 15.22
CA ARG A 447 -22.26 14.85 15.24
C ARG A 447 -22.26 15.54 13.88
N HIS A 448 -21.23 15.26 13.05
CA HIS A 448 -21.14 15.83 11.70
C HIS A 448 -22.13 15.16 10.74
N LEU A 449 -22.43 13.86 10.92
CA LEU A 449 -23.39 13.12 10.09
C LEU A 449 -24.83 13.57 10.29
N ILE A 450 -25.13 14.18 11.43
CA ILE A 450 -26.48 14.71 11.75
C ILE A 450 -26.60 16.23 11.56
N ASP A 451 -25.50 16.90 11.23
CA ASP A 451 -25.49 18.33 10.96
C ASP A 451 -26.24 18.62 9.65
N GLU A 452 -27.41 19.29 9.77
CA GLU A 452 -28.29 19.56 8.65
C GLU A 452 -27.65 20.44 7.56
N GLU A 453 -26.82 21.41 7.94
CA GLU A 453 -26.19 22.31 6.97
C GLU A 453 -25.15 21.57 6.13
N LYS A 454 -24.33 20.75 6.77
CA LYS A 454 -23.36 19.89 6.10
C LYS A 454 -24.04 18.86 5.19
N CYS A 455 -25.09 18.20 5.67
CA CYS A 455 -25.84 17.27 4.86
C CYS A 455 -26.45 17.95 3.63
N LYS A 456 -27.10 19.11 3.77
CA LYS A 456 -27.70 19.87 2.65
C LYS A 456 -26.64 20.32 1.65
N ALA A 457 -25.48 20.82 2.12
CA ALA A 457 -24.37 21.20 1.25
C ALA A 457 -23.82 20.00 0.46
N THR A 458 -23.76 18.83 1.09
CA THR A 458 -23.30 17.58 0.46
C THR A 458 -24.32 17.09 -0.57
N GLU A 459 -25.59 17.07 -0.23
CA GLU A 459 -26.67 16.66 -1.14
C GLU A 459 -26.80 17.56 -2.37
N TRP A 460 -26.54 18.85 -2.19
CA TRP A 460 -26.55 19.79 -3.32
C TRP A 460 -25.47 19.46 -4.35
N ARG A 461 -24.30 18.95 -3.91
CA ARG A 461 -23.16 18.63 -4.80
C ARG A 461 -23.19 17.21 -5.34
N PHE A 462 -23.57 16.25 -4.50
CA PHE A 462 -23.37 14.82 -4.77
C PHE A 462 -24.69 14.03 -4.81
N GLY A 463 -25.84 14.72 -4.76
CA GLY A 463 -27.16 14.10 -4.72
C GLY A 463 -27.54 13.56 -3.33
N PRO A 464 -28.70 12.91 -3.20
CA PRO A 464 -29.23 12.50 -1.91
C PRO A 464 -28.27 11.58 -1.14
N ILE A 465 -28.21 11.80 0.16
CA ILE A 465 -27.45 10.93 1.09
C ILE A 465 -28.27 9.66 1.33
N THR A 466 -27.77 8.53 0.85
CA THR A 466 -28.42 7.22 0.93
C THR A 466 -28.11 6.46 2.20
N GLY A 467 -27.08 6.86 2.94
CA GLY A 467 -26.69 6.23 4.19
C GLY A 467 -25.70 7.07 4.99
N LYS A 468 -25.77 6.92 6.32
CA LYS A 468 -24.91 7.58 7.29
C LYS A 468 -24.27 6.53 8.17
N TYR A 469 -22.95 6.45 8.18
CA TYR A 469 -22.21 5.36 8.77
C TYR A 469 -21.10 5.84 9.69
N VAL A 470 -20.89 5.11 10.79
CA VAL A 470 -19.67 5.22 11.60
C VAL A 470 -18.94 3.89 11.52
N ILE A 471 -17.73 3.89 10.96
CA ILE A 471 -16.87 2.70 10.95
C ILE A 471 -15.98 2.77 12.19
N TYR A 472 -16.05 1.72 13.03
CA TYR A 472 -15.37 1.70 14.31
C TYR A 472 -14.94 0.27 14.70
N ARG A 473 -14.30 0.10 15.85
CA ARG A 473 -13.76 -1.20 16.29
C ARG A 473 -14.74 -2.02 17.17
N GLY A 474 -15.89 -1.47 17.50
CA GLY A 474 -16.93 -2.17 18.29
C GLY A 474 -17.83 -3.06 17.42
N GLU A 475 -18.82 -3.67 18.03
CA GLU A 475 -19.82 -4.50 17.35
C GLU A 475 -20.78 -3.65 16.52
N SER A 476 -21.13 -4.13 15.33
CA SER A 476 -22.06 -3.41 14.45
C SER A 476 -23.43 -3.22 15.12
N CYS A 477 -23.95 -1.99 15.09
CA CYS A 477 -25.24 -1.63 15.68
C CYS A 477 -25.83 -0.41 14.97
N GLU A 478 -27.05 -0.02 15.37
CA GLU A 478 -27.71 1.20 14.88
C GLU A 478 -28.08 2.09 16.06
N VAL A 479 -27.74 3.37 15.96
CA VAL A 479 -28.01 4.38 16.99
C VAL A 479 -28.49 5.66 16.32
N ASN A 480 -29.72 6.11 16.68
CA ASN A 480 -30.32 7.34 16.16
C ASN A 480 -30.37 7.44 14.61
N GLY A 481 -30.56 6.31 13.92
CA GLY A 481 -30.56 6.25 12.44
C GLY A 481 -29.21 6.31 11.81
N ILE A 482 -28.12 6.16 12.58
CA ILE A 482 -26.74 6.05 12.13
C ILE A 482 -26.32 4.58 12.27
N HIS A 483 -25.77 4.03 11.20
CA HIS A 483 -25.27 2.66 11.18
C HIS A 483 -23.83 2.61 11.65
N TYR A 484 -23.58 1.98 12.77
CA TYR A 484 -22.25 1.68 13.26
C TYR A 484 -21.80 0.33 12.68
N LEU A 485 -20.67 0.34 11.97
CA LEU A 485 -20.11 -0.84 11.31
C LEU A 485 -18.77 -1.22 11.96
N ASN A 486 -18.61 -2.49 12.29
CA ASN A 486 -17.31 -2.99 12.70
C ASN A 486 -16.32 -2.87 11.54
N VAL A 487 -15.14 -2.29 11.77
CA VAL A 487 -14.16 -2.01 10.72
C VAL A 487 -13.64 -3.28 10.05
N GLU A 488 -13.46 -4.35 10.83
CA GLU A 488 -12.92 -5.61 10.32
C GLU A 488 -13.93 -6.31 9.41
N ASP A 489 -15.21 -6.31 9.81
CA ASP A 489 -16.30 -6.85 9.02
C ASP A 489 -16.49 -5.99 7.75
N TYR A 490 -16.49 -4.66 7.88
CA TYR A 490 -16.56 -3.76 6.74
C TYR A 490 -15.47 -4.03 5.69
N LEU A 491 -14.21 -4.15 6.13
CA LEU A 491 -13.07 -4.40 5.21
C LEU A 491 -13.12 -5.82 4.59
N LYS A 492 -13.71 -6.80 5.28
CA LYS A 492 -13.93 -8.15 4.72
C LYS A 492 -15.04 -8.19 3.67
N ASP A 493 -16.05 -7.36 3.84
CA ASP A 493 -17.20 -7.28 2.92
C ASP A 493 -16.90 -6.46 1.67
N LEU A 494 -15.79 -5.71 1.62
CA LEU A 494 -15.29 -5.06 0.41
C LEU A 494 -14.81 -6.13 -0.58
N ALA A 495 -15.61 -6.43 -1.59
CA ALA A 495 -15.36 -7.50 -2.56
C ALA A 495 -14.63 -6.97 -3.80
#